data_42e0c7e55d9a9714b9e1058b196f2cf9
#
_entry.id   42e0c7e55d9a9714b9e1058b196f2cf9
#
_cell.length_a   1.000
_cell.length_b   1.000
_cell.length_c   1.000
_cell.angle_alpha   90.00
_cell.angle_beta   90.00
_cell.angle_gamma   90.00
#
_symmetry.space_group_name_H-M   'P 1'
#
loop_
_entity.id
_entity.type
_entity.pdbx_description
1 polymer ?
#
loop_
_entity_poly.entity_id
_entity_poly.type
_entity_poly.pdbx_seq_one_letter_code
_entity_poly.pdbx_strand_id
1 'polypeptide(L)'
;MRHLQTPEQAHEHWLATGKSDGRISTEEQFYQQNGLTKADLPADFDWEKYLEFNLDLPEKITSKWPAILHYLLSGIPEARIYSLQQLHRQRDAVPKSVPRKFNPAVSYSGGRKLAVLVHIYYLDLWPELKSYIDHIEVEKVEYDLFINIVESVWKPEIHQQIRQDFPAAKILISKNRGKDIGGHLAMMAHLDFSGYDLFCLIHTKKSPHVSPHIADAWRKDLLDAILGSKEKVWENLQIMDQNPEIGLIGCRYWRDTKVFNNSQHYYRLLDEFQIKAEARECEYLSGTMMLVRPQIMKTIYHKFKDLELEDGDGQDLKFHMDGQIAHALERIIGNLVRHQGMTFFWQE
;
A
#
# COMPACT_ATOMS: atom_id res chain seq x y z
N MET A 1 -3.42 -29.58 32.26
CA MET A 1 -1.98 -29.65 31.91
C MET A 1 -1.17 -29.28 33.13
N ARG A 2 -0.19 -30.09 33.55
CA ARG A 2 0.75 -29.70 34.62
C ARG A 2 1.68 -28.65 34.01
N HIS A 3 1.76 -27.46 34.60
CA HIS A 3 2.71 -26.43 34.19
C HIS A 3 4.13 -26.94 34.60
N LEU A 4 4.92 -27.33 33.61
CA LEU A 4 6.33 -27.63 33.77
C LEU A 4 7.05 -26.28 33.92
N GLN A 5 7.71 -26.09 35.08
CA GLN A 5 8.30 -24.80 35.45
C GLN A 5 9.82 -24.74 35.21
N THR A 6 10.47 -25.89 35.05
CA THR A 6 11.91 -25.93 34.80
C THR A 6 12.26 -26.83 33.61
N PRO A 7 13.44 -26.62 32.97
CA PRO A 7 13.95 -27.50 31.92
C PRO A 7 14.11 -28.97 32.37
N GLU A 8 14.50 -29.20 33.61
CA GLU A 8 14.64 -30.51 34.17
C GLU A 8 13.29 -31.23 34.27
N GLN A 9 12.25 -30.55 34.74
CA GLN A 9 10.90 -31.12 34.81
C GLN A 9 10.36 -31.39 33.38
N ALA A 10 10.68 -30.58 32.42
CA ALA A 10 10.31 -30.79 31.01
C ALA A 10 11.03 -32.04 30.46
N HIS A 11 12.30 -32.22 30.76
CA HIS A 11 13.10 -33.38 30.34
C HIS A 11 12.60 -34.66 30.95
N GLU A 12 12.36 -34.68 32.27
CA GLU A 12 11.79 -35.85 32.98
C GLU A 12 10.42 -36.24 32.44
N HIS A 13 9.55 -35.27 32.22
CA HIS A 13 8.22 -35.49 31.61
C HIS A 13 8.35 -36.05 30.19
N TRP A 14 9.30 -35.56 29.39
CA TRP A 14 9.53 -36.10 28.07
C TRP A 14 10.04 -37.53 28.09
N LEU A 15 10.98 -37.87 28.99
CA LEU A 15 11.45 -39.23 29.16
C LEU A 15 10.33 -40.18 29.61
N ALA A 16 9.46 -39.72 30.51
CA ALA A 16 8.39 -40.54 31.09
C ALA A 16 7.24 -40.82 30.12
N THR A 17 6.86 -39.83 29.29
CA THR A 17 5.67 -39.92 28.44
C THR A 17 5.88 -39.34 27.06
N GLY A 18 6.63 -38.26 26.92
CA GLY A 18 6.78 -37.53 25.68
C GLY A 18 7.40 -38.34 24.54
N LYS A 19 8.37 -39.19 24.88
CA LYS A 19 9.07 -40.08 23.93
C LYS A 19 8.15 -41.15 23.34
N SER A 20 7.35 -41.76 24.18
CA SER A 20 6.36 -42.75 23.75
C SER A 20 5.19 -42.15 23.00
N ASP A 21 4.84 -40.88 23.30
CA ASP A 21 3.81 -40.10 22.60
C ASP A 21 4.28 -39.49 21.27
N GLY A 22 5.54 -39.76 20.88
CA GLY A 22 6.13 -39.20 19.65
C GLY A 22 6.36 -37.67 19.71
N ARG A 23 6.45 -37.10 20.93
CA ARG A 23 6.68 -35.66 21.08
C ARG A 23 8.09 -35.27 20.68
N ILE A 24 8.23 -34.15 19.99
CA ILE A 24 9.50 -33.61 19.55
C ILE A 24 10.30 -33.10 20.76
N SER A 25 11.56 -33.52 20.92
CA SER A 25 12.44 -33.06 21.98
C SER A 25 13.60 -32.21 21.51
N THR A 26 13.94 -32.30 20.23
CA THR A 26 15.06 -31.55 19.65
C THR A 26 14.66 -30.80 18.39
N GLU A 27 15.39 -29.74 18.10
CA GLU A 27 15.24 -28.98 16.87
C GLU A 27 15.41 -29.87 15.64
N GLU A 28 16.39 -30.77 15.66
CA GLU A 28 16.67 -31.68 14.56
C GLU A 28 15.49 -32.60 14.26
N GLN A 29 14.88 -33.19 15.32
CA GLN A 29 13.68 -34.01 15.18
C GLN A 29 12.50 -33.23 14.61
N PHE A 30 12.37 -31.96 14.96
CA PHE A 30 11.33 -31.09 14.39
C PHE A 30 11.46 -30.97 12.86
N TYR A 31 12.66 -30.68 12.37
CA TYR A 31 12.86 -30.57 10.93
C TYR A 31 12.66 -31.92 10.23
N GLN A 32 13.25 -32.99 10.75
CA GLN A 32 13.14 -34.35 10.18
C GLN A 32 11.67 -34.81 10.07
N GLN A 33 10.88 -34.66 11.12
CA GLN A 33 9.47 -35.08 11.13
C GLN A 33 8.60 -34.34 10.15
N ASN A 34 8.98 -33.11 9.81
CA ASN A 34 8.25 -32.29 8.84
C ASN A 34 8.87 -32.34 7.42
N GLY A 35 9.88 -33.18 7.18
CA GLY A 35 10.55 -33.28 5.89
C GLY A 35 11.33 -32.03 5.49
N LEU A 36 11.77 -31.25 6.47
CA LEU A 36 12.46 -29.98 6.33
C LEU A 36 13.88 -30.05 6.83
N THR A 37 14.70 -29.07 6.49
CA THR A 37 16.04 -28.88 7.04
C THR A 37 16.19 -27.53 7.69
N LYS A 38 17.09 -27.40 8.67
CA LYS A 38 17.39 -26.09 9.26
C LYS A 38 17.99 -25.12 8.24
N ALA A 39 18.63 -25.64 7.19
CA ALA A 39 19.22 -24.85 6.12
C ALA A 39 18.16 -24.10 5.26
N ASP A 40 16.91 -24.57 5.29
CA ASP A 40 15.80 -23.89 4.59
C ASP A 40 15.33 -22.61 5.31
N LEU A 41 15.71 -22.49 6.61
CA LEU A 41 15.37 -21.30 7.40
C LEU A 41 16.45 -20.23 7.24
N PRO A 42 16.10 -18.97 6.90
CA PRO A 42 17.07 -17.88 6.85
C PRO A 42 17.83 -17.72 8.17
N ALA A 43 19.13 -17.46 8.10
CA ALA A 43 19.97 -17.34 9.29
C ALA A 43 19.54 -16.20 10.24
N ASP A 44 18.88 -15.18 9.70
CA ASP A 44 18.33 -14.02 10.40
C ASP A 44 16.82 -14.14 10.65
N PHE A 45 16.24 -15.35 10.54
CA PHE A 45 14.84 -15.57 10.83
C PHE A 45 14.54 -15.36 12.31
N ASP A 46 13.64 -14.42 12.59
CA ASP A 46 13.15 -14.09 13.90
C ASP A 46 11.65 -14.47 13.98
N TRP A 47 11.33 -15.54 14.72
CA TRP A 47 9.95 -16.01 14.80
C TRP A 47 9.03 -15.06 15.56
N GLU A 48 9.53 -14.25 16.51
CA GLU A 48 8.75 -13.26 17.25
C GLU A 48 8.39 -12.11 16.30
N LYS A 49 9.37 -11.64 15.53
CA LYS A 49 9.13 -10.63 14.47
C LYS A 49 8.25 -11.17 13.36
N TYR A 50 8.40 -12.44 13.00
CA TYR A 50 7.51 -13.06 12.03
C TYR A 50 6.04 -13.01 12.47
N LEU A 51 5.76 -13.32 13.75
CA LEU A 51 4.41 -13.21 14.31
C LEU A 51 3.96 -11.74 14.40
N GLU A 52 4.85 -10.85 14.82
CA GLU A 52 4.56 -9.40 14.90
C GLU A 52 4.21 -8.80 13.54
N PHE A 53 4.92 -9.21 12.48
CA PHE A 53 4.73 -8.65 11.14
C PHE A 53 3.55 -9.24 10.37
N ASN A 54 3.05 -10.40 10.78
CA ASN A 54 2.00 -11.12 10.08
C ASN A 54 0.79 -11.35 11.00
N LEU A 55 0.07 -10.28 11.34
CA LEU A 55 -1.06 -10.29 12.29
C LEU A 55 -2.28 -11.08 11.79
N ASP A 56 -2.30 -11.44 10.51
CA ASP A 56 -3.32 -12.25 9.86
C ASP A 56 -3.13 -13.75 10.04
N LEU A 57 -2.05 -14.17 10.71
CA LEU A 57 -1.78 -15.57 10.94
C LEU A 57 -2.87 -16.19 11.84
N PRO A 58 -3.21 -17.49 11.59
CA PRO A 58 -4.17 -18.21 12.43
C PRO A 58 -3.81 -18.15 13.91
N GLU A 59 -4.81 -18.01 14.79
CA GLU A 59 -4.64 -17.90 16.25
C GLU A 59 -3.83 -19.05 16.89
N LYS A 60 -3.73 -20.19 16.22
CA LYS A 60 -2.92 -21.33 16.67
C LYS A 60 -1.41 -21.17 16.46
N ILE A 61 -0.99 -20.17 15.66
CA ILE A 61 0.42 -19.89 15.35
C ILE A 61 0.90 -18.79 16.31
N THR A 62 1.23 -19.17 17.55
CA THR A 62 1.58 -18.23 18.63
C THR A 62 2.94 -18.51 19.27
N SER A 63 3.72 -19.42 18.71
CA SER A 63 5.00 -19.83 19.29
C SER A 63 6.01 -20.24 18.22
N LYS A 64 7.27 -20.40 18.61
CA LYS A 64 8.42 -20.63 17.74
C LYS A 64 8.19 -21.68 16.66
N TRP A 65 7.82 -22.89 17.05
CA TRP A 65 7.78 -24.02 16.12
C TRP A 65 6.63 -23.92 15.10
N PRO A 66 5.40 -23.59 15.49
CA PRO A 66 4.34 -23.29 14.52
C PRO A 66 4.68 -22.14 13.59
N ALA A 67 5.37 -21.09 14.08
CA ALA A 67 5.79 -19.96 13.25
C ALA A 67 6.84 -20.38 12.21
N ILE A 68 7.86 -21.14 12.60
CA ILE A 68 8.87 -21.69 11.69
C ILE A 68 8.21 -22.59 10.63
N LEU A 69 7.35 -23.51 11.05
CA LEU A 69 6.67 -24.43 10.13
C LEU A 69 5.81 -23.68 9.13
N HIS A 70 5.03 -22.71 9.61
CA HIS A 70 4.22 -21.87 8.73
C HIS A 70 5.09 -21.09 7.75
N TYR A 71 6.18 -20.48 8.21
CA TYR A 71 7.08 -19.74 7.35
C TYR A 71 7.65 -20.60 6.22
N LEU A 72 8.17 -21.77 6.55
CA LEU A 72 8.79 -22.69 5.58
C LEU A 72 7.78 -23.22 4.55
N LEU A 73 6.55 -23.56 4.99
CA LEU A 73 5.54 -24.14 4.11
C LEU A 73 4.69 -23.13 3.35
N SER A 74 4.42 -21.99 3.95
CA SER A 74 3.50 -20.97 3.41
C SER A 74 4.15 -19.59 3.31
N GLY A 75 4.91 -19.18 4.31
CA GLY A 75 5.47 -17.83 4.38
C GLY A 75 6.45 -17.51 3.26
N ILE A 76 7.30 -18.48 2.85
CA ILE A 76 8.22 -18.32 1.72
C ILE A 76 7.44 -18.12 0.40
N PRO A 77 6.50 -19.02 0.03
CA PRO A 77 5.68 -18.80 -1.18
C PRO A 77 4.87 -17.51 -1.15
N GLU A 78 4.39 -17.10 0.02
CA GLU A 78 3.63 -15.88 0.22
C GLU A 78 4.51 -14.63 0.30
N ALA A 79 5.84 -14.77 0.30
CA ALA A 79 6.83 -13.70 0.48
C ALA A 79 6.62 -12.90 1.77
N ARG A 80 6.23 -13.59 2.87
CA ARG A 80 5.99 -12.96 4.17
C ARG A 80 7.26 -12.41 4.79
N ILE A 81 7.13 -11.29 5.47
CA ILE A 81 8.24 -10.62 6.15
C ILE A 81 8.48 -11.29 7.50
N TYR A 82 9.74 -11.59 7.80
CA TYR A 82 10.16 -12.22 9.05
C TYR A 82 11.19 -11.41 9.84
N SER A 83 11.76 -10.36 9.24
CA SER A 83 12.69 -9.46 9.93
C SER A 83 12.73 -8.08 9.27
N LEU A 84 13.10 -7.05 10.03
CA LEU A 84 13.34 -5.70 9.47
C LEU A 84 14.50 -5.72 8.46
N GLN A 85 15.51 -6.54 8.71
CA GLN A 85 16.65 -6.67 7.80
C GLN A 85 16.25 -7.27 6.45
N GLN A 86 15.34 -8.25 6.44
CA GLN A 86 14.75 -8.79 5.20
C GLN A 86 14.00 -7.69 4.45
N LEU A 87 13.14 -6.94 5.16
CA LEU A 87 12.40 -5.83 4.56
C LEU A 87 13.34 -4.81 3.93
N HIS A 88 14.41 -4.41 4.62
CA HIS A 88 15.41 -3.48 4.08
C HIS A 88 16.11 -4.06 2.84
N ARG A 89 16.55 -5.33 2.88
CA ARG A 89 17.16 -5.99 1.70
C ARG A 89 16.21 -6.04 0.51
N GLN A 90 14.93 -6.34 0.73
CA GLN A 90 13.93 -6.33 -0.34
C GLN A 90 13.77 -4.94 -0.95
N ARG A 91 13.76 -3.90 -0.12
CA ARG A 91 13.68 -2.50 -0.56
C ARG A 91 14.92 -2.08 -1.38
N ASP A 92 16.10 -2.42 -0.90
CA ASP A 92 17.35 -2.07 -1.57
C ASP A 92 17.53 -2.81 -2.91
N ALA A 93 16.97 -4.02 -3.02
CA ALA A 93 17.02 -4.80 -4.27
C ALA A 93 16.09 -4.24 -5.37
N VAL A 94 15.10 -3.40 -5.06
CA VAL A 94 14.24 -2.79 -6.08
C VAL A 94 15.02 -1.73 -6.86
N PRO A 95 15.17 -1.85 -8.19
CA PRO A 95 15.89 -0.88 -8.99
C PRO A 95 15.29 0.53 -8.89
N LYS A 96 16.15 1.54 -8.81
CA LYS A 96 15.74 2.94 -8.93
C LYS A 96 15.38 3.24 -10.38
N SER A 97 14.29 3.99 -10.59
CA SER A 97 14.04 4.55 -11.89
C SER A 97 15.00 5.71 -12.17
N VAL A 98 15.47 5.77 -13.40
CA VAL A 98 16.26 6.91 -13.89
C VAL A 98 15.44 7.59 -14.96
N PRO A 99 15.09 8.87 -14.81
CA PRO A 99 14.32 9.58 -15.83
C PRO A 99 15.15 9.69 -17.12
N ARG A 100 14.49 9.51 -18.28
CA ARG A 100 15.17 9.60 -19.58
C ARG A 100 15.73 11.01 -19.84
N LYS A 101 15.03 12.01 -19.36
CA LYS A 101 15.42 13.41 -19.43
C LYS A 101 15.22 14.02 -18.05
N PHE A 102 16.31 14.42 -17.43
CA PHE A 102 16.24 15.17 -16.19
C PHE A 102 17.40 16.16 -16.13
N ASN A 103 17.05 17.44 -16.15
CA ASN A 103 18.01 18.50 -15.94
C ASN A 103 17.51 19.39 -14.78
N PRO A 104 18.10 19.28 -13.60
CA PRO A 104 17.68 20.05 -12.44
C PRO A 104 17.90 21.57 -12.61
N ALA A 105 18.74 21.98 -13.55
CA ALA A 105 18.98 23.40 -13.87
C ALA A 105 17.86 24.00 -14.75
N VAL A 106 17.03 23.17 -15.39
CA VAL A 106 15.85 23.64 -16.12
C VAL A 106 14.76 23.90 -15.10
N SER A 107 14.44 25.17 -14.90
CA SER A 107 13.31 25.58 -14.05
C SER A 107 12.05 24.88 -14.53
N TYR A 108 11.27 24.34 -13.60
CA TYR A 108 9.86 24.01 -13.87
C TYR A 108 9.20 25.27 -14.42
N SER A 109 8.67 25.20 -15.64
CA SER A 109 8.25 26.40 -16.39
C SER A 109 7.07 27.15 -15.77
N GLY A 110 6.54 26.65 -14.63
CA GLY A 110 5.32 27.18 -14.01
C GLY A 110 4.09 26.99 -14.91
N GLY A 111 2.91 27.05 -14.36
CA GLY A 111 1.68 27.00 -15.17
C GLY A 111 1.05 25.61 -15.28
N ARG A 112 1.62 24.57 -14.69
CA ARG A 112 0.92 23.29 -14.52
C ARG A 112 0.10 23.31 -13.25
N LYS A 113 -1.19 22.99 -13.41
CA LYS A 113 -2.12 22.92 -12.27
C LYS A 113 -2.21 21.51 -11.72
N LEU A 114 -2.02 21.40 -10.41
CA LEU A 114 -2.09 20.14 -9.65
C LEU A 114 -3.44 20.03 -8.95
N ALA A 115 -4.14 18.91 -9.06
CA ALA A 115 -5.22 18.57 -8.12
C ALA A 115 -4.68 17.65 -7.04
N VAL A 116 -4.73 18.07 -5.80
CA VAL A 116 -4.40 17.25 -4.63
C VAL A 116 -5.69 16.67 -4.09
N LEU A 117 -5.85 15.34 -4.19
CA LEU A 117 -7.04 14.61 -3.78
C LEU A 117 -6.72 13.79 -2.54
N VAL A 118 -7.31 14.17 -1.41
CA VAL A 118 -7.06 13.61 -0.08
C VAL A 118 -8.26 12.82 0.40
N HIS A 119 -8.13 11.52 0.62
CA HIS A 119 -9.19 10.73 1.23
C HIS A 119 -8.89 10.49 2.72
N ILE A 120 -9.84 10.82 3.60
CA ILE A 120 -9.70 10.75 5.06
C ILE A 120 -10.69 9.74 5.65
N TYR A 121 -10.14 8.66 6.22
CA TYR A 121 -10.86 7.72 7.08
C TYR A 121 -10.32 7.74 8.52
N TYR A 122 -9.01 7.86 8.72
CA TYR A 122 -8.36 7.94 10.03
C TYR A 122 -8.08 9.40 10.37
N LEU A 123 -8.95 10.03 11.18
CA LEU A 123 -8.88 11.47 11.49
C LEU A 123 -7.61 11.87 12.21
N ASP A 124 -7.06 11.00 13.03
CA ASP A 124 -5.83 11.21 13.80
C ASP A 124 -4.57 11.32 12.93
N LEU A 125 -4.63 10.93 11.67
CA LEU A 125 -3.56 11.08 10.68
C LEU A 125 -3.63 12.40 9.89
N TRP A 126 -4.62 13.26 10.14
CA TRP A 126 -4.72 14.54 9.45
C TRP A 126 -3.50 15.44 9.65
N PRO A 127 -2.95 15.61 10.89
CA PRO A 127 -1.76 16.44 11.09
C PRO A 127 -0.55 15.97 10.30
N GLU A 128 -0.39 14.65 10.13
CA GLU A 128 0.66 14.07 9.30
C GLU A 128 0.45 14.42 7.83
N LEU A 129 -0.74 14.16 7.26
CA LEU A 129 -1.04 14.50 5.87
C LEU A 129 -0.89 16.00 5.59
N LYS A 130 -1.35 16.85 6.53
CA LYS A 130 -1.16 18.29 6.44
C LYS A 130 0.32 18.65 6.27
N SER A 131 1.20 18.07 7.08
CA SER A 131 2.63 18.36 7.01
C SER A 131 3.24 18.02 5.64
N TYR A 132 2.77 16.99 4.98
CA TYR A 132 3.17 16.65 3.60
C TYR A 132 2.60 17.62 2.57
N ILE A 133 1.33 18.02 2.71
CA ILE A 133 0.70 19.00 1.80
C ILE A 133 1.41 20.36 1.90
N ASP A 134 1.87 20.76 3.09
CA ASP A 134 2.62 21.99 3.32
C ASP A 134 3.98 22.04 2.56
N HIS A 135 4.47 20.92 2.04
CA HIS A 135 5.62 20.90 1.16
C HIS A 135 5.33 21.39 -0.27
N ILE A 136 4.05 21.53 -0.64
CA ILE A 136 3.66 22.11 -1.94
C ILE A 136 3.73 23.64 -1.82
N GLU A 137 4.75 24.24 -2.42
CA GLU A 137 4.96 25.70 -2.36
C GLU A 137 4.02 26.41 -3.32
N VAL A 138 2.97 27.07 -2.80
CA VAL A 138 1.93 27.77 -3.58
C VAL A 138 2.48 28.85 -4.50
N GLU A 139 3.61 29.46 -4.16
CA GLU A 139 4.25 30.48 -5.01
C GLU A 139 4.85 29.87 -6.29
N LYS A 140 5.08 28.56 -6.30
CA LYS A 140 5.72 27.85 -7.41
C LYS A 140 4.78 26.91 -8.15
N VAL A 141 3.75 26.40 -7.48
CA VAL A 141 2.84 25.39 -7.99
C VAL A 141 1.40 25.80 -7.74
N GLU A 142 0.66 26.05 -8.80
CA GLU A 142 -0.79 26.24 -8.68
C GLU A 142 -1.45 24.88 -8.37
N TYR A 143 -2.20 24.80 -7.26
CA TYR A 143 -2.96 23.62 -6.95
C TYR A 143 -4.32 23.89 -6.33
N ASP A 144 -5.26 22.98 -6.57
CA ASP A 144 -6.52 22.89 -5.85
C ASP A 144 -6.48 21.68 -4.92
N LEU A 145 -6.98 21.88 -3.68
CA LEU A 145 -7.06 20.83 -2.68
C LEU A 145 -8.51 20.34 -2.56
N PHE A 146 -8.70 19.07 -2.81
CA PHE A 146 -9.97 18.36 -2.64
C PHE A 146 -9.81 17.37 -1.50
N ILE A 147 -10.73 17.40 -0.55
CA ILE A 147 -10.68 16.53 0.63
C ILE A 147 -12.00 15.79 0.77
N ASN A 148 -11.95 14.48 0.69
CA ASN A 148 -13.07 13.61 0.99
C ASN A 148 -12.93 13.06 2.41
N ILE A 149 -13.93 13.28 3.26
CA ILE A 149 -14.03 12.70 4.60
C ILE A 149 -15.13 11.65 4.57
N VAL A 150 -14.83 10.45 5.05
CA VAL A 150 -15.83 9.40 5.15
C VAL A 150 -16.91 9.78 6.18
N GLU A 151 -18.18 9.63 5.80
CA GLU A 151 -19.35 10.03 6.60
C GLU A 151 -19.35 9.38 7.99
N SER A 152 -19.03 8.07 8.08
CA SER A 152 -19.04 7.30 9.34
C SER A 152 -18.03 7.79 10.38
N VAL A 153 -16.96 8.48 9.95
CA VAL A 153 -15.93 9.02 10.84
C VAL A 153 -15.93 10.56 10.90
N TRP A 154 -16.76 11.21 10.09
CA TRP A 154 -16.82 12.67 10.06
C TRP A 154 -17.23 13.27 11.41
N LYS A 155 -16.57 14.38 11.77
CA LYS A 155 -16.84 15.19 12.94
C LYS A 155 -16.73 16.67 12.61
N PRO A 156 -17.55 17.57 13.24
CA PRO A 156 -17.45 19.02 13.02
C PRO A 156 -16.04 19.56 13.28
N GLU A 157 -15.35 19.03 14.30
CA GLU A 157 -14.03 19.50 14.72
C GLU A 157 -12.98 19.31 13.63
N ILE A 158 -12.96 18.14 12.96
CA ILE A 158 -12.02 17.89 11.88
C ILE A 158 -12.36 18.78 10.66
N HIS A 159 -13.64 18.98 10.37
CA HIS A 159 -14.04 19.89 9.30
C HIS A 159 -13.55 21.32 9.56
N GLN A 160 -13.74 21.81 10.80
CA GLN A 160 -13.27 23.13 11.20
C GLN A 160 -11.74 23.22 11.14
N GLN A 161 -11.04 22.20 11.61
CA GLN A 161 -9.57 22.14 11.57
C GLN A 161 -9.06 22.24 10.11
N ILE A 162 -9.63 21.43 9.21
CA ILE A 162 -9.24 21.47 7.79
C ILE A 162 -9.50 22.85 7.17
N ARG A 163 -10.62 23.49 7.52
CA ARG A 163 -10.93 24.87 7.05
C ARG A 163 -9.96 25.92 7.59
N GLN A 164 -9.44 25.72 8.81
CA GLN A 164 -8.41 26.60 9.37
C GLN A 164 -7.06 26.37 8.69
N ASP A 165 -6.70 25.10 8.44
CA ASP A 165 -5.43 24.74 7.81
C ASP A 165 -5.41 25.15 6.32
N PHE A 166 -6.51 24.90 5.60
CA PHE A 166 -6.66 25.14 4.17
C PHE A 166 -8.02 25.79 3.86
N PRO A 167 -8.16 27.11 3.97
CA PRO A 167 -9.46 27.79 3.76
C PRO A 167 -10.09 27.57 2.38
N ALA A 168 -9.25 27.42 1.34
CA ALA A 168 -9.68 27.21 -0.04
C ALA A 168 -9.98 25.73 -0.39
N ALA A 169 -9.74 24.78 0.53
CA ALA A 169 -9.99 23.36 0.26
C ALA A 169 -11.45 23.08 -0.07
N LYS A 170 -11.69 22.24 -1.06
CA LYS A 170 -13.01 21.74 -1.42
C LYS A 170 -13.29 20.46 -0.64
N ILE A 171 -14.17 20.52 0.38
CA ILE A 171 -14.44 19.41 1.29
C ILE A 171 -15.73 18.69 0.86
N LEU A 172 -15.63 17.37 0.68
CA LEU A 172 -16.73 16.46 0.39
C LEU A 172 -16.88 15.49 1.57
N ILE A 173 -18.11 15.14 1.90
CA ILE A 173 -18.42 14.07 2.84
C ILE A 173 -19.13 12.98 2.03
N SER A 174 -18.63 11.75 2.08
CA SER A 174 -19.20 10.63 1.33
C SER A 174 -19.19 9.33 2.13
N LYS A 175 -20.02 8.38 1.72
CA LYS A 175 -19.98 7.01 2.26
C LYS A 175 -18.65 6.35 1.92
N ASN A 176 -18.21 5.42 2.78
CA ASN A 176 -17.04 4.61 2.50
C ASN A 176 -17.35 3.51 1.48
N ARG A 177 -17.38 3.88 0.21
CA ARG A 177 -17.60 2.95 -0.91
C ARG A 177 -16.32 2.81 -1.70
N GLY A 178 -15.73 1.60 -1.73
CA GLY A 178 -14.47 1.35 -2.45
C GLY A 178 -13.23 1.97 -1.81
N LYS A 179 -13.28 2.23 -0.50
CA LYS A 179 -12.14 2.73 0.28
C LYS A 179 -11.55 4.03 -0.32
N ASP A 180 -10.22 4.12 -0.40
CA ASP A 180 -9.47 5.25 -0.98
C ASP A 180 -9.76 5.46 -2.47
N ILE A 181 -9.84 4.40 -3.27
CA ILE A 181 -10.21 4.49 -4.70
C ILE A 181 -11.58 5.16 -4.87
N GLY A 182 -12.57 4.69 -4.11
CA GLY A 182 -13.92 5.27 -4.16
C GLY A 182 -13.96 6.71 -3.68
N GLY A 183 -13.20 7.05 -2.64
CA GLY A 183 -13.06 8.43 -2.17
C GLY A 183 -12.43 9.35 -3.22
N HIS A 184 -11.41 8.89 -3.92
CA HIS A 184 -10.81 9.63 -5.03
C HIS A 184 -11.81 9.81 -6.19
N LEU A 185 -12.55 8.77 -6.57
CA LEU A 185 -13.58 8.88 -7.62
C LEU A 185 -14.71 9.83 -7.23
N ALA A 186 -15.12 9.84 -5.96
CA ALA A 186 -16.13 10.78 -5.46
C ALA A 186 -15.67 12.25 -5.61
N MET A 187 -14.41 12.55 -5.28
CA MET A 187 -13.84 13.89 -5.49
C MET A 187 -13.75 14.26 -6.99
N MET A 188 -13.42 13.28 -7.84
CA MET A 188 -13.31 13.49 -9.29
C MET A 188 -14.63 13.89 -9.96
N ALA A 189 -15.78 13.61 -9.34
CA ALA A 189 -17.08 14.08 -9.79
C ALA A 189 -17.23 15.61 -9.69
N HIS A 190 -16.39 16.28 -8.93
CA HIS A 190 -16.45 17.72 -8.65
C HIS A 190 -15.31 18.54 -9.28
N LEU A 191 -14.55 17.94 -10.19
CA LEU A 191 -13.45 18.61 -10.88
C LEU A 191 -13.55 18.46 -12.41
N ASP A 192 -13.03 19.44 -13.12
CA ASP A 192 -12.81 19.33 -14.56
C ASP A 192 -11.42 18.73 -14.82
N PHE A 193 -11.40 17.53 -15.41
CA PHE A 193 -10.15 16.85 -15.73
C PHE A 193 -9.23 17.64 -16.66
N SER A 194 -9.79 18.50 -17.52
CA SER A 194 -9.02 19.32 -18.45
C SER A 194 -8.33 20.51 -17.78
N GLY A 195 -8.77 20.86 -16.57
CA GLY A 195 -8.20 21.95 -15.78
C GLY A 195 -6.91 21.57 -15.01
N TYR A 196 -6.46 20.31 -15.11
CA TYR A 196 -5.30 19.83 -14.34
C TYR A 196 -4.35 19.02 -15.22
N ASP A 197 -3.06 19.21 -14.99
CA ASP A 197 -1.99 18.49 -15.65
C ASP A 197 -1.60 17.23 -14.89
N LEU A 198 -1.77 17.24 -13.58
CA LEU A 198 -1.43 16.12 -12.67
C LEU A 198 -2.44 16.01 -11.54
N PHE A 199 -2.62 14.77 -11.08
CA PHE A 199 -3.29 14.46 -9.84
C PHE A 199 -2.27 13.95 -8.83
N CYS A 200 -2.35 14.44 -7.59
CA CYS A 200 -1.69 13.89 -6.42
C CYS A 200 -2.74 13.17 -5.58
N LEU A 201 -2.72 11.85 -5.57
CA LEU A 201 -3.64 11.03 -4.80
C LEU A 201 -2.96 10.66 -3.48
N ILE A 202 -3.56 11.02 -2.35
CA ILE A 202 -3.10 10.63 -1.02
C ILE A 202 -4.28 10.28 -0.11
N HIS A 203 -4.03 9.50 0.91
CA HIS A 203 -5.08 9.12 1.86
C HIS A 203 -4.52 8.75 3.24
N THR A 204 -5.37 8.74 4.26
CA THR A 204 -5.01 8.21 5.57
C THR A 204 -4.95 6.68 5.53
N LYS A 205 -3.86 6.09 6.02
CA LYS A 205 -3.62 4.64 5.93
C LYS A 205 -3.04 4.08 7.24
N LYS A 206 -3.72 3.11 7.85
CA LYS A 206 -3.23 2.40 9.05
C LYS A 206 -2.91 0.93 8.84
N SER A 207 -3.44 0.31 7.80
CA SER A 207 -3.19 -1.10 7.45
C SER A 207 -3.24 -2.04 8.67
N PRO A 208 -4.37 -2.19 9.36
CA PRO A 208 -4.46 -2.91 10.64
C PRO A 208 -4.14 -4.41 10.55
N HIS A 209 -3.97 -4.93 9.34
CA HIS A 209 -3.63 -6.32 9.04
C HIS A 209 -2.12 -6.61 9.06
N VAL A 210 -1.29 -5.59 9.17
CA VAL A 210 0.17 -5.71 9.32
C VAL A 210 0.60 -5.04 10.63
N SER A 211 1.84 -5.34 11.08
CA SER A 211 2.34 -4.71 12.29
C SER A 211 2.36 -3.18 12.18
N PRO A 212 2.17 -2.45 13.28
CA PRO A 212 2.22 -0.98 13.29
C PRO A 212 3.49 -0.43 12.63
N HIS A 213 4.65 -1.05 12.87
CA HIS A 213 5.92 -0.63 12.26
C HIS A 213 5.91 -0.74 10.75
N ILE A 214 5.35 -1.81 10.18
CA ILE A 214 5.22 -1.98 8.73
C ILE A 214 4.18 -1.01 8.18
N ALA A 215 3.04 -0.85 8.87
CA ALA A 215 1.98 0.06 8.46
C ALA A 215 2.47 1.51 8.39
N ASP A 216 3.22 1.95 9.40
CA ASP A 216 3.80 3.29 9.47
C ASP A 216 4.89 3.49 8.41
N ALA A 217 5.80 2.52 8.24
CA ALA A 217 6.81 2.56 7.19
C ALA A 217 6.15 2.60 5.80
N TRP A 218 5.12 1.79 5.56
CA TRP A 218 4.39 1.77 4.30
C TRP A 218 3.78 3.14 3.98
N ARG A 219 3.01 3.70 4.93
CA ARG A 219 2.39 5.02 4.76
C ARG A 219 3.44 6.10 4.51
N LYS A 220 4.49 6.12 5.34
CA LYS A 220 5.56 7.11 5.25
C LYS A 220 6.31 7.03 3.92
N ASP A 221 6.72 5.84 3.49
CA ASP A 221 7.40 5.67 2.21
C ASP A 221 6.58 6.16 1.02
N LEU A 222 5.26 5.86 1.02
CA LEU A 222 4.37 6.31 -0.03
C LEU A 222 4.28 7.85 -0.09
N LEU A 223 4.18 8.50 1.07
CA LEU A 223 4.12 9.95 1.16
C LEU A 223 5.48 10.60 0.86
N ASP A 224 6.57 10.05 1.40
CA ASP A 224 7.92 10.56 1.20
C ASP A 224 8.32 10.53 -0.28
N ALA A 225 7.94 9.49 -1.01
CA ALA A 225 8.23 9.38 -2.45
C ALA A 225 7.60 10.49 -3.30
N ILE A 226 6.46 11.04 -2.88
CA ILE A 226 5.72 12.05 -3.67
C ILE A 226 5.75 13.45 -3.06
N LEU A 227 5.68 13.56 -1.73
CA LEU A 227 5.56 14.81 -0.98
C LEU A 227 6.58 14.94 0.17
N GLY A 228 7.64 14.13 0.21
CA GLY A 228 8.56 14.01 1.37
C GLY A 228 9.30 15.29 1.75
N SER A 229 9.52 16.19 0.81
CA SER A 229 10.05 17.53 1.05
C SER A 229 9.67 18.47 -0.09
N LYS A 230 9.91 19.76 0.07
CA LYS A 230 9.73 20.76 -1.00
C LYS A 230 10.56 20.41 -2.24
N GLU A 231 11.80 19.98 -2.04
CA GLU A 231 12.71 19.56 -3.09
C GLU A 231 12.19 18.30 -3.80
N LYS A 232 11.62 17.34 -3.05
CA LYS A 232 11.03 16.12 -3.62
C LYS A 232 9.81 16.43 -4.46
N VAL A 233 8.92 17.29 -4.01
CA VAL A 233 7.77 17.77 -4.78
C VAL A 233 8.25 18.39 -6.08
N TRP A 234 9.23 19.29 -6.00
CA TRP A 234 9.79 19.99 -7.14
C TRP A 234 10.46 19.05 -8.15
N GLU A 235 11.28 18.13 -7.66
CA GLU A 235 11.91 17.08 -8.46
C GLU A 235 10.87 16.26 -9.23
N ASN A 236 9.84 15.78 -8.56
CA ASN A 236 8.78 15.00 -9.17
C ASN A 236 8.02 15.75 -10.26
N LEU A 237 7.69 17.03 -10.02
CA LEU A 237 7.03 17.88 -11.02
C LEU A 237 7.92 18.12 -12.24
N GLN A 238 9.22 18.34 -12.04
CA GLN A 238 10.19 18.49 -13.14
C GLN A 238 10.33 17.19 -13.94
N ILE A 239 10.38 16.03 -13.26
CA ILE A 239 10.42 14.72 -13.92
C ILE A 239 9.20 14.52 -14.80
N MET A 240 8.00 14.78 -14.28
CA MET A 240 6.75 14.67 -15.05
C MET A 240 6.68 15.67 -16.21
N ASP A 241 7.25 16.86 -16.04
CA ASP A 241 7.28 17.89 -17.10
C ASP A 241 8.21 17.51 -18.24
N GLN A 242 9.42 17.06 -17.91
CA GLN A 242 10.45 16.75 -18.90
C GLN A 242 10.24 15.39 -19.58
N ASN A 243 9.37 14.51 -19.02
CA ASN A 243 9.13 13.15 -19.52
C ASN A 243 7.61 12.91 -19.70
N PRO A 244 7.01 13.36 -20.80
CA PRO A 244 5.57 13.20 -21.05
C PRO A 244 5.13 11.74 -21.14
N GLU A 245 6.04 10.80 -21.38
CA GLU A 245 5.80 9.37 -21.37
C GLU A 245 5.60 8.79 -19.95
N ILE A 246 5.98 9.50 -18.88
CA ILE A 246 5.71 9.04 -17.51
C ILE A 246 4.24 9.32 -17.18
N GLY A 247 3.49 8.26 -16.93
CA GLY A 247 2.09 8.31 -16.54
C GLY A 247 1.85 8.40 -15.05
N LEU A 248 2.78 7.82 -14.27
CA LEU A 248 2.65 7.68 -12.83
C LEU A 248 4.02 7.74 -12.14
N ILE A 249 4.11 8.50 -11.04
CA ILE A 249 5.20 8.44 -10.05
C ILE A 249 4.65 7.82 -8.77
N GLY A 250 5.33 6.80 -8.27
CA GLY A 250 5.01 6.13 -7.01
C GLY A 250 6.25 5.61 -6.29
N CYS A 251 6.07 5.17 -5.04
CA CYS A 251 7.15 4.62 -4.24
C CYS A 251 7.63 3.26 -4.76
N ARG A 252 8.93 3.13 -5.05
CA ARG A 252 9.53 1.89 -5.56
C ARG A 252 9.42 0.71 -4.59
N TYR A 253 9.43 0.99 -3.28
CA TYR A 253 9.41 -0.04 -2.25
C TYR A 253 8.08 -0.78 -2.15
N TRP A 254 7.01 -0.18 -2.66
CA TRP A 254 5.65 -0.72 -2.63
C TRP A 254 5.10 -1.01 -4.04
N ARG A 255 5.99 -1.09 -5.03
CA ARG A 255 5.71 -1.68 -6.32
C ARG A 255 5.39 -3.16 -6.16
N ASP A 256 4.30 -3.61 -6.74
CA ASP A 256 3.88 -5.00 -6.70
C ASP A 256 3.46 -5.49 -8.10
N THR A 257 3.52 -6.80 -8.29
CA THR A 257 3.13 -7.48 -9.55
C THR A 257 2.13 -8.61 -9.30
N LYS A 258 1.68 -8.80 -8.07
CA LYS A 258 0.81 -9.91 -7.68
C LYS A 258 -0.66 -9.52 -7.75
N VAL A 259 -1.46 -10.40 -8.32
CA VAL A 259 -2.92 -10.22 -8.39
C VAL A 259 -3.61 -10.63 -7.08
N PHE A 260 -3.01 -11.55 -6.32
CA PHE A 260 -3.55 -12.13 -5.08
C PHE A 260 -5.00 -12.63 -5.24
N ASN A 261 -5.84 -12.42 -4.25
CA ASN A 261 -7.23 -12.85 -4.23
C ASN A 261 -8.16 -12.03 -5.15
N ASN A 262 -7.60 -11.12 -5.96
CA ASN A 262 -8.37 -10.25 -6.85
C ASN A 262 -8.56 -10.82 -8.26
N SER A 263 -8.09 -12.03 -8.54
CA SER A 263 -8.01 -12.59 -9.91
C SER A 263 -9.34 -12.47 -10.67
N GLN A 264 -10.48 -12.78 -10.04
CA GLN A 264 -11.78 -12.72 -10.68
C GLN A 264 -12.13 -11.29 -11.15
N HIS A 265 -12.01 -10.30 -10.27
CA HIS A 265 -12.27 -8.91 -10.60
C HIS A 265 -11.22 -8.35 -11.55
N TYR A 266 -9.94 -8.66 -11.32
CA TYR A 266 -8.84 -8.15 -12.10
C TYR A 266 -8.95 -8.54 -13.57
N TYR A 267 -9.09 -9.83 -13.88
CA TYR A 267 -9.19 -10.28 -15.27
C TYR A 267 -10.45 -9.78 -15.96
N ARG A 268 -11.58 -9.73 -15.25
CA ARG A 268 -12.81 -9.10 -15.75
C ARG A 268 -12.56 -7.63 -16.12
N LEU A 269 -11.89 -6.86 -15.25
CA LEU A 269 -11.60 -5.46 -15.51
C LEU A 269 -10.63 -5.25 -16.67
N LEU A 270 -9.63 -6.13 -16.85
CA LEU A 270 -8.77 -6.09 -18.03
C LEU A 270 -9.58 -6.18 -19.33
N ASP A 271 -10.58 -7.05 -19.37
CA ASP A 271 -11.46 -7.21 -20.54
C ASP A 271 -12.42 -6.03 -20.67
N GLU A 272 -13.02 -5.59 -19.59
CA GLU A 272 -13.93 -4.44 -19.56
C GLU A 272 -13.27 -3.13 -20.01
N PHE A 273 -12.01 -2.90 -19.64
CA PHE A 273 -11.21 -1.78 -20.10
C PHE A 273 -10.55 -2.01 -21.46
N GLN A 274 -10.76 -3.18 -22.05
CA GLN A 274 -10.16 -3.59 -23.34
C GLN A 274 -8.64 -3.41 -23.33
N ILE A 275 -7.99 -3.80 -22.22
CA ILE A 275 -6.55 -3.63 -22.06
C ILE A 275 -5.81 -4.46 -23.12
N LYS A 276 -4.92 -3.81 -23.87
CA LYS A 276 -4.08 -4.45 -24.90
C LYS A 276 -3.25 -5.58 -24.32
N ALA A 277 -2.98 -6.61 -25.12
CA ALA A 277 -2.26 -7.81 -24.69
C ALA A 277 -0.90 -7.48 -24.02
N GLU A 278 -0.14 -6.58 -24.62
CA GLU A 278 1.17 -6.14 -24.12
C GLU A 278 1.11 -5.34 -22.80
N ALA A 279 -0.08 -4.86 -22.40
CA ALA A 279 -0.30 -4.09 -21.18
C ALA A 279 -1.00 -4.90 -20.07
N ARG A 280 -1.21 -6.22 -20.26
CA ARG A 280 -1.98 -7.05 -19.31
C ARG A 280 -1.15 -7.61 -18.15
N GLU A 281 0.17 -7.48 -18.20
CA GLU A 281 1.02 -7.85 -17.08
C GLU A 281 0.72 -6.96 -15.87
N CYS A 282 0.52 -7.58 -14.70
CA CYS A 282 0.24 -6.85 -13.48
C CYS A 282 1.50 -6.13 -12.99
N GLU A 283 1.42 -4.83 -12.86
CA GLU A 283 2.39 -4.00 -12.14
C GLU A 283 1.65 -2.76 -11.64
N TYR A 284 1.73 -2.51 -10.35
CA TYR A 284 1.00 -1.42 -9.72
C TYR A 284 1.72 -0.91 -8.47
N LEU A 285 1.25 0.21 -7.93
CA LEU A 285 1.65 0.75 -6.64
C LEU A 285 0.67 0.28 -5.56
N SER A 286 1.12 -0.55 -4.65
CA SER A 286 0.32 -0.96 -3.50
C SER A 286 0.16 0.19 -2.51
N GLY A 287 -1.10 0.64 -2.32
CA GLY A 287 -1.46 1.73 -1.40
C GLY A 287 -1.83 3.05 -2.04
N THR A 288 -1.92 3.14 -3.35
CA THR A 288 -2.62 4.18 -4.14
C THR A 288 -2.22 5.65 -3.85
N MET A 289 -1.06 5.91 -3.21
CA MET A 289 -0.55 7.28 -3.04
C MET A 289 0.48 7.59 -4.12
N MET A 290 0.13 8.48 -5.05
CA MET A 290 0.89 8.67 -6.28
C MET A 290 0.69 10.05 -6.90
N LEU A 291 1.63 10.45 -7.75
CA LEU A 291 1.39 11.45 -8.77
C LEU A 291 1.01 10.74 -10.07
N VAL A 292 -0.10 11.12 -10.69
CA VAL A 292 -0.63 10.42 -11.87
C VAL A 292 -1.23 11.41 -12.86
N ARG A 293 -1.10 11.10 -14.17
CA ARG A 293 -1.74 11.92 -15.20
C ARG A 293 -3.25 11.75 -15.18
N PRO A 294 -4.02 12.84 -15.28
CA PRO A 294 -5.49 12.83 -15.17
C PRO A 294 -6.17 11.84 -16.12
N GLN A 295 -5.66 11.66 -17.34
CA GLN A 295 -6.29 10.76 -18.34
C GLN A 295 -6.37 9.30 -17.87
N ILE A 296 -5.44 8.84 -17.03
CA ILE A 296 -5.44 7.48 -16.48
C ILE A 296 -6.63 7.33 -15.55
N MET A 297 -6.77 8.25 -14.59
CA MET A 297 -7.88 8.25 -13.63
C MET A 297 -9.23 8.56 -14.27
N LYS A 298 -9.24 9.42 -15.33
CA LYS A 298 -10.43 9.72 -16.12
C LYS A 298 -11.04 8.46 -16.73
N THR A 299 -10.20 7.54 -17.22
CA THR A 299 -10.65 6.27 -17.78
C THR A 299 -11.39 5.43 -16.74
N ILE A 300 -10.85 5.35 -15.51
CA ILE A 300 -11.53 4.66 -14.40
C ILE A 300 -12.80 5.39 -14.01
N TYR A 301 -12.73 6.71 -13.83
CA TYR A 301 -13.87 7.53 -13.41
C TYR A 301 -15.08 7.36 -14.35
N HIS A 302 -14.89 7.48 -15.66
CA HIS A 302 -15.98 7.36 -16.64
C HIS A 302 -16.70 6.01 -16.59
N LYS A 303 -16.00 4.96 -16.17
CA LYS A 303 -16.57 3.62 -16.09
C LYS A 303 -17.21 3.33 -14.72
N PHE A 304 -16.67 3.90 -13.65
CA PHE A 304 -17.04 3.54 -12.28
C PHE A 304 -17.74 4.65 -11.48
N LYS A 305 -17.90 5.87 -12.04
CA LYS A 305 -18.58 6.99 -11.34
C LYS A 305 -20.00 6.67 -10.90
N ASP A 306 -20.71 5.82 -11.66
CA ASP A 306 -22.11 5.46 -11.43
C ASP A 306 -22.26 4.05 -10.79
N LEU A 307 -21.15 3.36 -10.50
CA LEU A 307 -21.16 2.04 -9.89
C LEU A 307 -21.06 2.13 -8.36
N GLU A 308 -21.89 1.39 -7.68
CA GLU A 308 -21.73 1.18 -6.25
C GLU A 308 -20.56 0.21 -6.02
N LEU A 309 -19.45 0.75 -5.52
CA LEU A 309 -18.36 -0.04 -5.01
C LEU A 309 -18.75 -0.66 -3.66
N GLU A 310 -18.05 -1.73 -3.26
CA GLU A 310 -18.31 -2.43 -2.02
C GLU A 310 -18.14 -1.52 -0.80
N ASP A 311 -18.87 -1.82 0.27
CA ASP A 311 -18.78 -1.09 1.54
C ASP A 311 -17.38 -1.29 2.17
N GLY A 312 -16.72 -0.18 2.48
CA GLY A 312 -15.42 -0.18 3.16
C GLY A 312 -15.52 -0.19 4.69
N ASP A 313 -16.72 0.04 5.26
CA ASP A 313 -16.97 0.03 6.70
C ASP A 313 -17.40 -1.36 7.23
N GLY A 314 -17.38 -2.38 6.39
CA GLY A 314 -17.82 -3.74 6.72
C GLY A 314 -17.13 -4.32 7.97
N GLN A 315 -17.91 -5.06 8.77
CA GLN A 315 -17.54 -5.54 10.11
C GLN A 315 -16.36 -6.54 10.16
N ASP A 316 -15.96 -7.11 9.02
CA ASP A 316 -14.92 -8.14 8.94
C ASP A 316 -13.66 -7.65 8.21
N LEU A 317 -13.00 -6.63 8.76
CA LEU A 317 -11.69 -6.16 8.24
C LEU A 317 -10.65 -7.28 8.12
N LYS A 318 -10.75 -8.36 8.91
CA LYS A 318 -9.86 -9.53 8.83
C LYS A 318 -10.08 -10.38 7.57
N PHE A 319 -11.28 -10.39 6.99
CA PHE A 319 -11.63 -11.22 5.82
C PHE A 319 -11.69 -10.43 4.51
N HIS A 320 -11.72 -9.08 4.56
CA HIS A 320 -11.84 -8.21 3.38
C HIS A 320 -10.57 -7.42 3.08
N MET A 321 -9.40 -7.98 3.39
CA MET A 321 -8.12 -7.34 3.09
C MET A 321 -7.86 -7.23 1.59
N ASP A 322 -8.41 -8.16 0.82
CA ASP A 322 -8.26 -8.27 -0.63
C ASP A 322 -9.53 -8.89 -1.25
N GLY A 323 -9.68 -8.88 -2.56
CA GLY A 323 -10.82 -9.53 -3.23
C GLY A 323 -12.00 -8.62 -3.54
N GLN A 324 -11.93 -7.32 -3.25
CA GLN A 324 -12.94 -6.32 -3.64
C GLN A 324 -12.59 -5.67 -4.99
N ILE A 325 -13.59 -5.08 -5.66
CA ILE A 325 -13.38 -4.35 -6.92
C ILE A 325 -12.37 -3.20 -6.74
N ALA A 326 -12.40 -2.50 -5.61
CA ALA A 326 -11.46 -1.43 -5.30
C ALA A 326 -9.99 -1.90 -5.36
N HIS A 327 -9.68 -3.08 -4.79
CA HIS A 327 -8.35 -3.66 -4.84
C HIS A 327 -7.95 -4.08 -6.27
N ALA A 328 -8.88 -4.55 -7.08
CA ALA A 328 -8.63 -4.85 -8.47
C ALA A 328 -8.39 -3.56 -9.29
N LEU A 329 -9.14 -2.47 -9.01
CA LEU A 329 -8.93 -1.16 -9.63
C LEU A 329 -7.57 -0.56 -9.33
N GLU A 330 -7.05 -0.73 -8.11
CA GLU A 330 -5.68 -0.35 -7.76
C GLU A 330 -4.66 -0.97 -8.73
N ARG A 331 -4.82 -2.25 -9.06
CA ARG A 331 -3.96 -2.96 -10.01
C ARG A 331 -4.17 -2.48 -11.44
N ILE A 332 -5.40 -2.23 -11.82
CA ILE A 332 -5.78 -1.75 -13.17
C ILE A 332 -5.19 -0.37 -13.46
N ILE A 333 -4.96 0.50 -12.47
CA ILE A 333 -4.27 1.77 -12.68
C ILE A 333 -2.95 1.54 -13.41
N GLY A 334 -2.18 0.53 -12.98
CA GLY A 334 -0.92 0.17 -13.62
C GLY A 334 -1.09 -0.31 -15.07
N ASN A 335 -2.07 -1.16 -15.32
CA ASN A 335 -2.35 -1.61 -16.68
C ASN A 335 -2.78 -0.46 -17.60
N LEU A 336 -3.55 0.51 -17.09
CA LEU A 336 -3.97 1.68 -17.84
C LEU A 336 -2.79 2.59 -18.20
N VAL A 337 -1.79 2.75 -17.31
CA VAL A 337 -0.55 3.45 -17.63
C VAL A 337 0.09 2.87 -18.90
N ARG A 338 0.30 1.54 -18.93
CA ARG A 338 0.89 0.85 -20.09
C ARG A 338 -0.03 0.84 -21.32
N HIS A 339 -1.33 0.65 -21.12
CA HIS A 339 -2.32 0.64 -22.19
C HIS A 339 -2.35 1.96 -22.99
N GLN A 340 -2.11 3.08 -22.31
CA GLN A 340 -1.99 4.41 -22.91
C GLN A 340 -0.59 4.71 -23.45
N GLY A 341 0.31 3.71 -23.49
CA GLY A 341 1.67 3.87 -24.00
C GLY A 341 2.59 4.64 -23.05
N MET A 342 2.21 4.75 -21.78
CA MET A 342 3.00 5.43 -20.76
C MET A 342 3.81 4.45 -19.91
N THR A 343 4.69 5.01 -19.07
CA THR A 343 5.57 4.25 -18.17
C THR A 343 5.42 4.73 -16.72
N PHE A 344 5.97 3.95 -15.82
CA PHE A 344 6.11 4.31 -14.42
C PHE A 344 7.43 5.01 -14.17
N PHE A 345 7.45 5.84 -13.14
CA PHE A 345 8.67 6.30 -12.50
C PHE A 345 8.62 5.92 -11.02
N TRP A 346 9.51 5.04 -10.61
CA TRP A 346 9.57 4.53 -9.24
C TRP A 346 10.57 5.35 -8.42
N GLN A 347 10.04 6.16 -7.48
CA GLN A 347 10.76 7.09 -6.61
C GLN A 347 11.12 6.44 -5.27
N GLU A 348 12.09 7.02 -4.55
CA GLU A 348 12.40 6.68 -3.15
C GLU A 348 11.61 7.51 -2.17
#